data_0f3a19377e3a29fa42ec77d8cc3946c4
#
_entry.id   0f3a19377e3a29fa42ec77d8cc3946c4
#
_cell.length_a   1.000
_cell.length_b   1.000
_cell.length_c   1.000
_cell.angle_alpha   90.00
_cell.angle_beta   90.00
_cell.angle_gamma   90.00
#
_symmetry.space_group_name_H-M   'P 1'
#
loop_
_entity.id
_entity.type
_entity.pdbx_description
1 polymer ?
#
loop_
_entity_poly.entity_id
_entity_poly.type
_entity_poly.pdbx_seq_one_letter_code
_entity_poly.pdbx_strand_id
1 'polypeptide(L)'
;QMCIRDRDLSYGGNNKDRMKFRLAETYLLLAEARLMQNNAQGAADAINVIRKRANAPEITAKDATIDFLLDERIRELVGEELRRFTLVRTGKLVERVKKYNPHSNTMDEHHTLWPIPQTIIDSNTGAEFPQNPGY
;
A
#
# COMPACT_ATOMS: atom_id res chain seq x y z
N GLN A 1 -8.54 -6.95 19.78
CA GLN A 1 -7.76 -7.67 20.83
C GLN A 1 -6.75 -8.54 20.13
N MET A 2 -5.51 -8.05 19.98
CA MET A 2 -4.40 -8.94 19.63
C MET A 2 -4.23 -9.88 20.82
N CYS A 3 -4.54 -11.16 20.62
CA CYS A 3 -4.52 -12.16 21.68
C CYS A 3 -3.10 -12.36 22.17
N ILE A 4 -2.80 -11.87 23.36
CA ILE A 4 -1.53 -12.09 24.08
C ILE A 4 -1.23 -13.59 24.25
N ARG A 5 -2.25 -14.47 24.16
CA ARG A 5 -2.13 -15.93 24.25
C ARG A 5 -1.24 -16.58 23.19
N ASP A 6 -0.99 -15.90 22.08
CA ASP A 6 -0.23 -16.45 20.94
C ASP A 6 1.23 -16.01 20.93
N ARG A 7 1.64 -15.21 21.91
CA ARG A 7 3.02 -14.77 22.05
C ARG A 7 3.81 -15.79 22.84
N ASP A 8 4.86 -16.32 22.25
CA ASP A 8 5.87 -17.03 23.00
C ASP A 8 6.65 -16.03 23.86
N LEU A 9 6.45 -16.09 25.17
CA LEU A 9 7.08 -15.18 26.14
C LEU A 9 8.58 -15.37 26.24
N SER A 10 9.10 -16.54 25.84
CA SER A 10 10.54 -16.84 25.87
C SER A 10 11.27 -16.31 24.64
N TYR A 11 10.58 -16.16 23.50
CA TYR A 11 11.17 -15.77 22.21
C TYR A 11 10.68 -14.43 21.69
N GLY A 12 9.69 -13.81 22.31
CA GLY A 12 9.08 -12.56 21.83
C GLY A 12 8.37 -12.68 20.48
N GLY A 13 8.31 -13.86 19.91
CA GLY A 13 7.66 -14.19 18.65
C GLY A 13 6.18 -14.53 18.80
N ASN A 14 5.53 -14.75 17.68
CA ASN A 14 4.14 -15.18 17.59
C ASN A 14 4.09 -16.46 16.75
N ASN A 15 3.46 -17.51 17.26
CA ASN A 15 3.35 -18.82 16.60
C ASN A 15 2.20 -18.86 15.57
N LYS A 16 1.47 -17.77 15.37
CA LYS A 16 0.43 -17.69 14.34
C LYS A 16 0.99 -17.29 12.99
N ASP A 17 0.47 -17.92 11.96
CA ASP A 17 0.73 -17.52 10.59
C ASP A 17 0.26 -16.10 10.33
N ARG A 18 1.10 -15.31 9.67
CA ARG A 18 0.72 -13.99 9.19
C ARG A 18 0.09 -14.12 7.81
N MET A 19 -1.11 -13.63 7.68
CA MET A 19 -1.76 -13.52 6.38
C MET A 19 -0.96 -12.55 5.49
N LYS A 20 -0.48 -13.05 4.35
CA LYS A 20 0.28 -12.26 3.38
C LYS A 20 -0.61 -11.71 2.28
N PHE A 21 -1.56 -12.52 1.83
CA PHE A 21 -2.52 -12.16 0.78
C PHE A 21 -3.90 -12.69 1.16
N ARG A 22 -4.93 -11.93 0.88
CA ARG A 22 -6.30 -12.37 1.03
C ARG A 22 -7.20 -11.81 -0.08
N LEU A 23 -8.34 -12.43 -0.28
CA LEU A 23 -9.25 -12.15 -1.40
C LEU A 23 -9.67 -10.66 -1.48
N ALA A 24 -9.75 -9.96 -0.35
CA ALA A 24 -10.04 -8.52 -0.33
C ALA A 24 -8.99 -7.72 -1.10
N GLU A 25 -7.70 -8.04 -0.96
CA GLU A 25 -6.64 -7.39 -1.73
C GLU A 25 -6.81 -7.64 -3.23
N THR A 26 -7.17 -8.87 -3.62
CA THR A 26 -7.44 -9.21 -5.03
C THR A 26 -8.57 -8.37 -5.62
N TYR A 27 -9.66 -8.16 -4.88
CA TYR A 27 -10.74 -7.26 -5.34
C TYR A 27 -10.30 -5.81 -5.44
N LEU A 28 -9.47 -5.32 -4.52
CA LEU A 28 -8.93 -3.96 -4.58
C LEU A 28 -7.95 -3.77 -5.74
N LEU A 29 -7.13 -4.78 -6.05
CA LEU A 29 -6.28 -4.78 -7.25
C LEU A 29 -7.11 -4.84 -8.54
N LEU A 30 -8.19 -5.62 -8.56
CA LEU A 30 -9.13 -5.64 -9.68
C LEU A 30 -9.79 -4.28 -9.89
N ALA A 31 -10.21 -3.61 -8.81
CA ALA A 31 -10.76 -2.26 -8.87
C ALA A 31 -9.75 -1.26 -9.44
N GLU A 32 -8.49 -1.34 -9.00
CA GLU A 32 -7.40 -0.52 -9.51
C GLU A 32 -7.20 -0.73 -11.01
N ALA A 33 -7.09 -1.99 -11.45
CA ALA A 33 -6.94 -2.32 -12.86
C ALA A 33 -8.10 -1.79 -13.71
N ARG A 34 -9.33 -1.86 -13.22
CA ARG A 34 -10.51 -1.32 -13.89
C ARG A 34 -10.50 0.21 -13.97
N LEU A 35 -10.04 0.90 -12.92
CA LEU A 35 -9.85 2.35 -12.95
C LEU A 35 -8.80 2.76 -14.00
N MET A 36 -7.69 2.04 -14.08
CA MET A 36 -6.66 2.28 -15.10
C MET A 36 -7.17 2.05 -16.54
N GLN A 37 -8.21 1.23 -16.71
CA GLN A 37 -8.91 1.00 -17.98
C GLN A 37 -10.09 1.95 -18.21
N ASN A 38 -10.26 3.00 -17.40
CA ASN A 38 -11.40 3.92 -17.42
C ASN A 38 -12.77 3.23 -17.20
N ASN A 39 -12.79 2.06 -16.57
CA ASN A 39 -14.00 1.33 -16.22
C ASN A 39 -14.40 1.60 -14.76
N ALA A 40 -14.93 2.80 -14.51
CA ALA A 40 -15.32 3.22 -13.16
C ALA A 40 -16.47 2.37 -12.58
N GLN A 41 -17.43 1.93 -13.40
CA GLN A 41 -18.50 1.05 -12.93
C GLN A 41 -17.94 -0.28 -12.44
N GLY A 42 -17.12 -0.94 -13.24
CA GLY A 42 -16.50 -2.19 -12.82
C GLY A 42 -15.62 -2.05 -11.59
N ALA A 43 -14.96 -0.90 -11.40
CA ALA A 43 -14.20 -0.62 -10.19
C ALA A 43 -15.12 -0.49 -8.97
N ALA A 44 -16.25 0.24 -9.09
CA ALA A 44 -17.25 0.34 -8.04
C ALA A 44 -17.80 -1.04 -7.65
N ASP A 45 -18.12 -1.88 -8.64
CA ASP A 45 -18.62 -3.24 -8.40
C ASP A 45 -17.62 -4.07 -7.58
N ALA A 46 -16.33 -4.01 -7.92
CA ALA A 46 -15.27 -4.73 -7.19
C ALA A 46 -15.11 -4.22 -5.75
N ILE A 47 -15.13 -2.90 -5.54
CA ILE A 47 -15.07 -2.29 -4.21
C ILE A 47 -16.30 -2.68 -3.39
N ASN A 48 -17.49 -2.69 -3.99
CA ASN A 48 -18.73 -3.00 -3.32
C ASN A 48 -18.81 -4.45 -2.80
N VAL A 49 -18.07 -5.39 -3.38
CA VAL A 49 -17.95 -6.74 -2.80
C VAL A 49 -17.38 -6.66 -1.37
N ILE A 50 -16.35 -5.84 -1.16
CA ILE A 50 -15.72 -5.65 0.15
C ILE A 50 -16.66 -4.89 1.08
N ARG A 51 -17.25 -3.81 0.59
CA ARG A 51 -18.15 -2.96 1.37
C ARG A 51 -19.40 -3.72 1.84
N LYS A 52 -19.98 -4.57 1.00
CA LYS A 52 -21.08 -5.48 1.37
C LYS A 52 -20.68 -6.43 2.50
N ARG A 53 -19.52 -7.04 2.40
CA ARG A 53 -18.99 -7.91 3.46
C ARG A 53 -18.83 -7.16 4.80
N ALA A 54 -18.40 -5.91 4.74
CA ALA A 54 -18.22 -5.04 5.91
C ALA A 54 -19.52 -4.35 6.36
N ASN A 55 -20.65 -4.64 5.74
CA ASN A 55 -21.93 -3.96 5.97
C ASN A 55 -21.85 -2.42 5.84
N ALA A 56 -21.00 -1.94 4.91
CA ALA A 56 -20.82 -0.54 4.59
C ALA A 56 -21.69 -0.14 3.37
N PRO A 57 -22.13 1.13 3.27
CA PRO A 57 -22.89 1.61 2.12
C PRO A 57 -22.14 1.39 0.80
N GLU A 58 -22.86 0.96 -0.23
CA GLU A 58 -22.29 0.80 -1.57
C GLU A 58 -21.96 2.16 -2.20
N ILE A 59 -20.98 2.15 -3.10
CA ILE A 59 -20.57 3.33 -3.86
C ILE A 59 -21.04 3.22 -5.31
N THR A 60 -21.08 4.36 -5.99
CA THR A 60 -21.41 4.46 -7.41
C THR A 60 -20.15 4.61 -8.26
N ALA A 61 -20.29 4.51 -9.58
CA ALA A 61 -19.18 4.77 -10.51
C ALA A 61 -18.56 6.17 -10.35
N LYS A 62 -19.35 7.18 -9.92
CA LYS A 62 -18.85 8.54 -9.67
C LYS A 62 -17.86 8.61 -8.51
N ASP A 63 -18.04 7.75 -7.52
CA ASP A 63 -17.22 7.72 -6.30
C ASP A 63 -15.95 6.89 -6.52
N ALA A 64 -15.95 6.00 -7.52
CA ALA A 64 -14.86 5.09 -7.81
C ALA A 64 -13.68 5.82 -8.45
N THR A 65 -12.85 6.42 -7.63
CA THR A 65 -11.61 7.10 -7.99
C THR A 65 -10.41 6.40 -7.37
N ILE A 66 -9.20 6.70 -7.87
CA ILE A 66 -7.96 6.17 -7.25
C ILE A 66 -7.84 6.63 -5.79
N ASP A 67 -8.22 7.86 -5.48
CA ASP A 67 -8.16 8.36 -4.10
C ASP A 67 -9.13 7.61 -3.19
N PHE A 68 -10.36 7.36 -3.64
CA PHE A 68 -11.33 6.56 -2.90
C PHE A 68 -10.83 5.11 -2.70
N LEU A 69 -10.30 4.50 -3.77
CA LEU A 69 -9.72 3.16 -3.69
C LEU A 69 -8.59 3.09 -2.65
N LEU A 70 -7.69 4.07 -2.65
CA LEU A 70 -6.60 4.13 -1.68
C LEU A 70 -7.10 4.29 -0.24
N ASP A 71 -8.20 5.01 -0.02
CA ASP A 71 -8.84 5.12 1.29
C ASP A 71 -9.53 3.80 1.70
N GLU A 72 -10.17 3.12 0.75
CA GLU A 72 -10.76 1.80 1.02
C GLU A 72 -9.69 0.76 1.34
N ARG A 73 -8.55 0.79 0.66
CA ARG A 73 -7.39 -0.06 0.97
C ARG A 73 -6.90 0.13 2.41
N ILE A 74 -6.84 1.37 2.91
CA ILE A 74 -6.47 1.61 4.31
C ILE A 74 -7.51 1.00 5.25
N ARG A 75 -8.80 1.23 5.00
CA ARG A 75 -9.88 0.71 5.85
C ARG A 75 -9.88 -0.81 5.93
N GLU A 76 -9.64 -1.46 4.80
CA GLU A 76 -9.72 -2.91 4.68
C GLU A 76 -8.43 -3.64 5.07
N LEU A 77 -7.26 -3.06 4.75
CA LEU A 77 -5.96 -3.73 4.84
C LEU A 77 -5.02 -3.10 5.89
N VAL A 78 -5.58 -2.39 6.88
CA VAL A 78 -4.78 -1.79 7.95
C VAL A 78 -3.93 -2.84 8.67
N GLY A 79 -2.62 -2.61 8.75
CA GLY A 79 -1.67 -3.55 9.36
C GLY A 79 -1.28 -4.77 8.49
N GLU A 80 -1.89 -4.93 7.31
CA GLU A 80 -1.61 -6.00 6.36
C GLU A 80 -0.86 -5.50 5.13
N GLU A 81 -1.26 -4.33 4.60
CA GLU A 81 -0.72 -3.75 3.38
C GLU A 81 0.64 -3.09 3.60
N LEU A 82 1.57 -3.32 2.66
CA LEU A 82 2.79 -2.54 2.54
C LEU A 82 2.46 -1.21 1.82
N ARG A 83 1.85 -0.29 2.54
CA ARG A 83 1.24 0.95 2.04
C ARG A 83 2.13 1.76 1.13
N ARG A 84 3.43 1.89 1.45
CA ARG A 84 4.38 2.63 0.63
C ARG A 84 4.44 2.13 -0.80
N PHE A 85 4.48 0.81 -1.02
CA PHE A 85 4.54 0.23 -2.36
C PHE A 85 3.29 0.57 -3.19
N THR A 86 2.11 0.51 -2.57
CA THR A 86 0.87 0.90 -3.24
C THR A 86 0.89 2.38 -3.63
N LEU A 87 1.33 3.26 -2.73
CA LEU A 87 1.38 4.70 -2.99
C LEU A 87 2.41 5.06 -4.07
N VAL A 88 3.59 4.40 -4.08
CA VAL A 88 4.58 4.59 -5.15
C VAL A 88 4.03 4.14 -6.49
N ARG A 89 3.46 2.92 -6.56
CA ARG A 89 2.92 2.34 -7.79
C ARG A 89 1.79 3.18 -8.41
N THR A 90 0.97 3.79 -7.57
CA THR A 90 -0.14 4.66 -8.01
C THR A 90 0.28 6.12 -8.22
N GLY A 91 1.55 6.48 -8.02
CA GLY A 91 2.05 7.85 -8.14
C GLY A 91 1.49 8.81 -7.07
N LYS A 92 1.00 8.28 -5.95
CA LYS A 92 0.32 9.06 -4.90
C LYS A 92 1.13 9.21 -3.60
N LEU A 93 2.40 8.76 -3.58
CA LEU A 93 3.18 8.76 -2.34
C LEU A 93 3.37 10.18 -1.79
N VAL A 94 3.97 11.07 -2.58
CA VAL A 94 4.36 12.41 -2.11
C VAL A 94 3.13 13.23 -1.75
N GLU A 95 2.13 13.27 -2.66
CA GLU A 95 0.87 13.99 -2.45
C GLU A 95 0.17 13.56 -1.15
N ARG A 96 -0.04 12.25 -0.97
CA ARG A 96 -0.80 11.75 0.18
C ARG A 96 -0.02 11.84 1.49
N VAL A 97 1.31 11.65 1.45
CA VAL A 97 2.13 11.81 2.66
C VAL A 97 2.11 13.27 3.11
N LYS A 98 2.33 14.23 2.22
CA LYS A 98 2.25 15.66 2.56
C LYS A 98 0.86 16.06 3.10
N LYS A 99 -0.21 15.48 2.54
CA LYS A 99 -1.58 15.80 2.92
C LYS A 99 -1.98 15.23 4.29
N TYR A 100 -1.56 14.01 4.60
CA TYR A 100 -2.08 13.26 5.75
C TYR A 100 -1.07 13.01 6.87
N ASN A 101 0.22 13.25 6.64
CA ASN A 101 1.25 13.06 7.66
C ASN A 101 1.94 14.38 7.99
N PRO A 102 1.56 15.06 9.07
CA PRO A 102 2.13 16.35 9.45
C PRO A 102 3.61 16.28 9.82
N HIS A 103 4.12 15.08 10.11
CA HIS A 103 5.53 14.88 10.47
C HIS A 103 6.45 14.61 9.27
N SER A 104 5.90 14.52 8.06
CA SER A 104 6.65 14.19 6.83
C SER A 104 6.45 15.24 5.73
N ASN A 105 6.41 16.52 6.11
CA ASN A 105 6.28 17.65 5.18
C ASN A 105 7.50 17.83 4.25
N THR A 106 8.64 17.25 4.62
CA THR A 106 9.86 17.24 3.80
C THR A 106 9.89 16.16 2.74
N MET A 107 8.84 15.32 2.65
CA MET A 107 8.73 14.29 1.60
C MET A 107 8.83 14.92 0.21
N ASP A 108 9.64 14.35 -0.67
CA ASP A 108 9.85 14.83 -2.02
C ASP A 108 9.92 13.67 -3.03
N GLU A 109 9.97 13.96 -4.33
CA GLU A 109 9.89 12.95 -5.40
C GLU A 109 11.01 11.92 -5.35
N HIS A 110 12.24 12.31 -4.95
CA HIS A 110 13.32 11.34 -4.82
C HIS A 110 13.02 10.23 -3.80
N HIS A 111 12.16 10.50 -2.82
CA HIS A 111 11.73 9.49 -1.84
C HIS A 111 10.83 8.39 -2.43
N THR A 112 10.44 8.48 -3.70
CA THR A 112 9.77 7.35 -4.39
C THR A 112 10.71 6.17 -4.58
N LEU A 113 12.01 6.44 -4.63
CA LEU A 113 13.07 5.43 -4.60
C LEU A 113 13.61 5.24 -3.19
N TRP A 114 14.43 4.24 -3.00
CA TRP A 114 15.21 4.00 -1.80
C TRP A 114 16.69 4.29 -2.09
N PRO A 115 17.46 4.80 -1.11
CA PRO A 115 18.91 4.86 -1.27
C PRO A 115 19.47 3.45 -1.43
N ILE A 116 20.41 3.28 -2.34
CA ILE A 116 21.16 2.04 -2.47
C ILE A 116 22.19 2.01 -1.33
N PRO A 117 22.27 0.93 -0.53
CA PRO A 117 23.27 0.83 0.53
C PRO A 117 24.68 1.03 -0.03
N GLN A 118 25.47 1.90 0.61
CA GLN A 118 26.85 2.23 0.15
C GLN A 118 27.70 0.97 -0.02
N THR A 119 27.54 -0.01 0.87
CA THR A 119 28.26 -1.30 0.77
C THR A 119 27.98 -2.05 -0.52
N ILE A 120 26.81 -1.90 -1.12
CA ILE A 120 26.48 -2.52 -2.40
C ILE A 120 27.17 -1.78 -3.55
N ILE A 121 27.20 -0.45 -3.49
CA ILE A 121 27.92 0.39 -4.47
C ILE A 121 29.42 0.07 -4.42
N ASP A 122 30.02 0.05 -3.25
CA ASP A 122 31.45 -0.17 -3.06
C ASP A 122 31.89 -1.60 -3.44
N SER A 123 31.01 -2.58 -3.28
CA SER A 123 31.31 -3.97 -3.66
C SER A 123 31.21 -4.23 -5.16
N ASN A 124 30.63 -3.34 -5.93
CA ASN A 124 30.53 -3.47 -7.38
C ASN A 124 31.81 -2.96 -8.06
N THR A 125 32.72 -3.86 -8.36
CA THR A 125 34.02 -3.56 -8.99
C THR A 125 34.00 -3.67 -10.53
N GLY A 126 32.90 -4.15 -11.11
CA GLY A 126 32.81 -4.47 -12.53
C GLY A 126 32.37 -3.31 -13.43
N ALA A 127 31.63 -2.35 -12.89
CA ALA A 127 31.11 -1.20 -13.62
C ALA A 127 30.73 -0.07 -12.66
N GLU A 128 30.58 1.14 -13.17
CA GLU A 128 30.04 2.25 -12.40
C GLU A 128 28.60 1.93 -11.94
N PHE A 129 28.34 2.07 -10.64
CA PHE A 129 27.04 1.83 -10.05
C PHE A 129 26.60 3.05 -9.25
N PRO A 130 25.97 4.05 -9.91
CA PRO A 130 25.62 5.31 -9.27
C PRO A 130 24.47 5.15 -8.27
N GLN A 131 24.44 6.03 -7.29
CA GLN A 131 23.33 6.16 -6.34
C GLN A 131 22.06 6.66 -7.05
N ASN A 132 20.91 6.37 -6.50
CA ASN A 132 19.64 6.93 -6.97
C ASN A 132 19.64 8.47 -6.83
N PRO A 133 19.03 9.20 -7.77
CA PRO A 133 18.99 10.67 -7.72
C PRO A 133 18.42 11.19 -6.40
N GLY A 134 19.12 12.16 -5.78
CA GLY A 134 18.69 12.80 -4.53
C GLY A 134 19.28 12.20 -3.26
N TYR A 135 20.11 11.16 -3.39
CA TYR A 135 20.79 10.52 -2.24
C TYR A 135 22.30 10.63 -2.35
#